data_b7e3979d3e76e59a33270e8eaa9d348c
#
_entry.id   b7e3979d3e76e59a33270e8eaa9d348c
#
_cell.length_a   1.000
_cell.length_b   1.000
_cell.length_c   1.000
_cell.angle_alpha   90.00
_cell.angle_beta   90.00
_cell.angle_gamma   90.00
#
_symmetry.space_group_name_H-M   'P 1'
#
loop_
_entity.id
_entity.type
_entity.pdbx_description
1 polymer ?
#
loop_
_entity_poly.entity_id
_entity_poly.type
_entity_poly.pdbx_seq_one_letter_code
_entity_poly.pdbx_strand_id
1 'polypeptide(L)'
;MDIKKRTLTATEEAVLKNDLLDVQDWVDKAIDGKVNNCKKRMISEWLPKLYADDSVSSIPASEDEIVAMVIARDDYKDRTARDAE
;
A
#
# COMPACT_ATOMS: atom_id res chain seq x y z
N MET A 1 -12.32 -2.49 0.31
CA MET A 1 -12.36 -1.01 0.33
C MET A 1 -12.43 -0.47 -1.08
N ASP A 2 -13.42 0.36 -1.33
CA ASP A 2 -13.57 1.00 -2.64
C ASP A 2 -12.91 2.37 -2.63
N ILE A 3 -12.16 2.66 -3.69
CA ILE A 3 -11.52 3.96 -3.85
C ILE A 3 -12.46 4.85 -4.65
N LYS A 4 -12.70 6.06 -4.14
CA LYS A 4 -13.55 7.03 -4.82
C LYS A 4 -12.99 7.37 -6.18
N LYS A 5 -13.84 7.30 -7.22
CA LYS A 5 -13.47 7.71 -8.56
C LYS A 5 -13.60 9.22 -8.67
N ARG A 6 -12.59 9.84 -9.25
CA ARG A 6 -12.66 11.25 -9.62
C ARG A 6 -13.23 11.37 -11.02
N THR A 7 -14.20 12.25 -11.20
CA THR A 7 -14.73 12.57 -12.52
C THR A 7 -13.84 13.62 -13.18
N LEU A 8 -13.33 13.32 -14.35
CA LEU A 8 -12.49 14.24 -15.11
C LEU A 8 -13.37 15.16 -15.97
N THR A 9 -12.93 16.42 -16.11
CA THR A 9 -13.55 17.33 -17.09
C THR A 9 -13.13 16.90 -18.50
N ALA A 10 -13.88 17.36 -19.51
CA ALA A 10 -13.54 17.09 -20.91
C ALA A 10 -12.13 17.59 -21.26
N THR A 11 -11.73 18.73 -20.71
CA THR A 11 -10.39 19.30 -20.92
C THR A 11 -9.31 18.43 -20.29
N GLU A 12 -9.54 17.99 -19.05
CA GLU A 12 -8.57 17.12 -18.36
C GLU A 12 -8.40 15.79 -19.11
N GLU A 13 -9.51 15.21 -19.57
CA GLU A 13 -9.46 13.96 -20.33
C GLU A 13 -8.66 14.13 -21.63
N ALA A 14 -8.89 15.24 -22.36
CA ALA A 14 -8.17 15.53 -23.59
C ALA A 14 -6.68 15.69 -23.35
N VAL A 15 -6.28 16.37 -22.27
CA VAL A 15 -4.88 16.55 -21.89
C VAL A 15 -4.22 15.21 -21.62
N LEU A 16 -4.87 14.33 -20.86
CA LEU A 16 -4.32 13.02 -20.55
C LEU A 16 -4.20 12.13 -21.79
N LYS A 17 -5.19 12.17 -22.67
CA LYS A 17 -5.18 11.39 -23.90
C LYS A 17 -4.11 11.86 -24.88
N ASN A 18 -3.68 13.10 -24.77
CA ASN A 18 -2.56 13.60 -25.58
C ASN A 18 -1.25 12.87 -25.27
N ASP A 19 -1.05 12.49 -24.02
CA ASP A 19 0.20 11.84 -23.57
C ASP A 19 0.06 10.34 -23.39
N LEU A 20 -1.13 9.84 -23.06
CA LEU A 20 -1.34 8.46 -22.65
C LEU A 20 -2.19 7.70 -23.67
N LEU A 21 -1.75 6.50 -24.01
CA LEU A 21 -2.51 5.62 -24.89
C LEU A 21 -3.76 5.09 -24.20
N ASP A 22 -3.66 4.77 -22.91
CA ASP A 22 -4.77 4.23 -22.11
C ASP A 22 -4.69 4.83 -20.71
N VAL A 23 -5.59 5.77 -20.42
CA VAL A 23 -5.62 6.47 -19.13
C VAL A 23 -5.94 5.53 -17.99
N GLN A 24 -6.91 4.62 -18.19
CA GLN A 24 -7.30 3.67 -17.15
C GLN A 24 -6.16 2.71 -16.81
N ASP A 25 -5.47 2.21 -17.82
CA ASP A 25 -4.30 1.34 -17.61
C ASP A 25 -3.20 2.07 -16.83
N TRP A 26 -2.95 3.33 -17.15
CA TRP A 26 -1.97 4.14 -16.41
C TRP A 26 -2.36 4.29 -14.94
N VAL A 27 -3.63 4.58 -14.66
CA VAL A 27 -4.15 4.72 -13.29
C VAL A 27 -3.99 3.41 -12.53
N ASP A 28 -4.38 2.30 -13.15
CA ASP A 28 -4.28 0.97 -12.52
C ASP A 28 -2.83 0.63 -12.19
N LYS A 29 -1.90 0.89 -13.10
CA LYS A 29 -0.48 0.64 -12.87
C LYS A 29 0.09 1.56 -11.80
N ALA A 30 -0.36 2.81 -11.73
CA ALA A 30 0.06 3.75 -10.70
C ALA A 30 -0.38 3.27 -9.31
N ILE A 31 -1.61 2.77 -9.20
CA ILE A 31 -2.12 2.21 -7.94
C ILE A 31 -1.31 0.97 -7.55
N ASP A 32 -1.10 0.04 -8.48
CA ASP A 32 -0.32 -1.17 -8.22
C ASP A 32 1.09 -0.85 -7.76
N GLY A 33 1.74 0.11 -8.41
CA GLY A 33 3.08 0.56 -8.05
C GLY A 33 3.12 1.17 -6.65
N LYS A 34 2.12 1.98 -6.31
CA LYS A 34 2.03 2.59 -4.98
C LYS A 34 1.80 1.55 -3.89
N VAL A 35 0.89 0.61 -4.13
CA VAL A 35 0.62 -0.49 -3.19
C VAL A 35 1.91 -1.28 -2.95
N ASN A 36 2.60 -1.65 -4.03
CA ASN A 36 3.83 -2.43 -3.93
C ASN A 36 4.93 -1.70 -3.16
N ASN A 37 5.12 -0.41 -3.44
CA ASN A 37 6.12 0.41 -2.74
C ASN A 37 5.79 0.56 -1.26
N CYS A 38 4.52 0.79 -0.92
CA CYS A 38 4.09 0.90 0.47
C CYS A 38 4.24 -0.44 1.20
N LYS A 39 3.92 -1.55 0.54
CA LYS A 39 4.09 -2.89 1.08
C LYS A 39 5.55 -3.17 1.43
N LYS A 40 6.46 -2.91 0.51
CA LYS A 40 7.91 -3.11 0.72
C LYS A 40 8.43 -2.27 1.86
N ARG A 41 7.98 -1.03 1.96
CA ARG A 41 8.39 -0.12 3.03
C ARG A 41 7.90 -0.61 4.39
N MET A 42 6.65 -1.06 4.45
CA MET A 42 6.06 -1.62 5.66
C MET A 42 6.82 -2.86 6.14
N ILE A 43 7.10 -3.79 5.23
CA ILE A 43 7.86 -5.01 5.55
C ILE A 43 9.27 -4.66 6.02
N SER A 44 9.95 -3.76 5.34
CA SER A 44 11.30 -3.32 5.72
C SER A 44 11.32 -2.71 7.11
N GLU A 45 10.27 -1.98 7.49
CA GLU A 45 10.17 -1.38 8.82
C GLU A 45 9.88 -2.42 9.91
N TRP A 46 9.02 -3.39 9.63
CA TRP A 46 8.54 -4.33 10.65
C TRP A 46 9.33 -5.62 10.77
N LEU A 47 10.05 -6.07 9.72
CA LEU A 47 10.84 -7.31 9.80
C LEU A 47 11.81 -7.33 10.98
N PRO A 48 12.61 -6.28 11.23
CA PRO A 48 13.50 -6.30 12.38
C PRO A 48 12.77 -6.43 13.71
N LYS A 49 11.59 -5.82 13.82
CA LYS A 49 10.76 -5.91 15.03
C LYS A 49 10.21 -7.30 15.22
N LEU A 50 9.83 -8.00 14.13
CA LEU A 50 9.37 -9.37 14.19
C LEU A 50 10.50 -10.33 14.61
N TYR A 51 11.69 -10.12 14.09
CA TYR A 51 12.86 -10.93 14.47
C TYR A 51 13.24 -10.74 15.94
N ALA A 52 13.04 -9.53 16.47
CA ALA A 52 13.36 -9.22 17.86
C ALA A 52 12.29 -9.68 18.86
N ASP A 53 11.11 -10.10 18.37
CA ASP A 53 9.99 -10.50 19.21
C ASP A 53 10.05 -12.00 19.51
N ASP A 54 10.33 -12.35 20.76
CA ASP A 54 10.45 -13.74 21.20
C ASP A 54 9.14 -14.54 21.07
N SER A 55 7.99 -13.86 21.02
CA SER A 55 6.70 -14.52 20.85
C SER A 55 6.43 -14.94 19.41
N VAL A 56 7.21 -14.44 18.45
CA VAL A 56 7.09 -14.78 17.03
C VAL A 56 7.99 -16.00 16.76
N SER A 57 7.37 -17.17 16.57
CA SER A 57 8.09 -18.42 16.36
C SER A 57 8.63 -18.59 14.94
N SER A 58 7.93 -18.00 13.95
CA SER A 58 8.37 -18.07 12.56
C SER A 58 7.80 -16.88 11.79
N ILE A 59 8.51 -16.49 10.72
CA ILE A 59 8.08 -15.40 9.85
C ILE A 59 7.74 -16.01 8.49
N PRO A 60 6.52 -15.74 7.94
CA PRO A 60 6.13 -16.27 6.64
C PRO A 60 7.05 -15.77 5.51
N ALA A 61 7.18 -16.56 4.46
CA ALA A 61 7.93 -16.17 3.27
C ALA A 61 7.14 -15.22 2.36
N SER A 62 5.81 -15.32 2.40
CA SER A 62 4.93 -14.47 1.58
C SER A 62 4.83 -13.06 2.14
N GLU A 63 5.00 -12.06 1.30
CA GLU A 63 4.84 -10.65 1.69
C GLU A 63 3.44 -10.36 2.24
N ASP A 64 2.41 -10.90 1.60
CA ASP A 64 1.04 -10.69 2.03
C ASP A 64 0.77 -11.30 3.41
N GLU A 65 1.37 -12.45 3.70
CA GLU A 65 1.26 -13.08 5.02
C GLU A 65 2.02 -12.29 6.08
N ILE A 66 3.17 -11.70 5.73
CA ILE A 66 3.91 -10.82 6.63
C ILE A 66 3.06 -9.59 6.97
N VAL A 67 2.44 -8.97 5.98
CA VAL A 67 1.54 -7.83 6.18
C VAL A 67 0.38 -8.23 7.10
N ALA A 68 -0.24 -9.38 6.86
CA ALA A 68 -1.34 -9.86 7.70
C ALA A 68 -0.89 -10.07 9.14
N MET A 69 0.31 -10.61 9.37
CA MET A 69 0.87 -10.79 10.69
C MET A 69 1.09 -9.45 11.39
N VAL A 70 1.59 -8.45 10.67
CA VAL A 70 1.86 -7.12 11.24
C VAL A 70 0.56 -6.43 11.66
N ILE A 71 -0.44 -6.39 10.78
CA ILE A 71 -1.69 -5.69 11.09
C ILE A 71 -2.52 -6.36 12.19
N ALA A 72 -2.25 -7.64 12.47
CA ALA A 72 -2.89 -8.36 13.57
C ALA A 72 -2.25 -8.09 14.93
N ARG A 73 -1.11 -7.39 14.98
CA ARG A 73 -0.40 -7.09 16.22
C ARG A 73 -1.10 -5.99 17.00
N ASP A 74 -1.03 -6.09 18.32
CA ASP A 74 -1.60 -5.08 19.23
C ASP A 74 -0.86 -3.73 19.13
N ASP A 75 0.41 -3.75 18.75
CA ASP A 75 1.25 -2.55 18.66
C ASP A 75 1.25 -1.92 17.27
N TYR A 76 0.50 -2.50 16.31
CA TYR A 76 0.39 -1.90 14.99
C TYR A 76 -0.63 -0.76 14.99
N LYS A 77 -0.26 0.35 14.36
CA LYS A 77 -1.15 1.48 14.12
C LYS A 77 -0.94 1.98 12.70
N ASP A 78 -2.03 2.21 11.98
CA ASP A 78 -1.93 2.83 10.67
C ASP A 78 -1.55 4.31 10.79
N ARG A 79 -1.34 4.98 9.66
CA ARG A 79 -0.89 6.36 9.68
C ARG A 79 -1.88 7.30 10.40
N THR A 80 -3.17 7.10 10.18
CA THR A 80 -4.19 7.92 10.84
C THR A 80 -4.11 7.78 12.35
N ALA A 81 -3.98 6.54 12.86
CA ALA A 81 -3.86 6.30 14.30
C ALA A 81 -2.55 6.86 14.86
N ARG A 82 -1.44 6.74 14.12
CA ARG A 82 -0.14 7.28 14.54
C ARG A 82 -0.16 8.82 14.59
N ASP A 83 -0.77 9.44 13.60
CA ASP A 83 -0.84 10.92 13.53
C ASP A 83 -1.77 11.51 14.59
N ALA A 84 -2.67 10.70 15.15
CA ALA A 84 -3.58 11.11 16.21
C ALA A 84 -2.97 11.08 17.62
N GLU A 85 -1.78 10.51 17.75
CA GLU A 85 -1.06 10.44 19.04
C GLU A 85 -0.44 11.77 19.45
#